data_77751d20045d1408caa55867af7776be
#
_entry.id   77751d20045d1408caa55867af7776be
#
_cell.length_a   1.000
_cell.length_b   1.000
_cell.length_c   1.000
_cell.angle_alpha   90.00
_cell.angle_beta   90.00
_cell.angle_gamma   90.00
#
_symmetry.space_group_name_H-M   'P 1'
#
loop_
_entity.id
_entity.type
_entity.pdbx_description
1 polymer ?
#
loop_
_entity_poly.entity_id
_entity_poly.type
_entity_poly.pdbx_seq_one_letter_code
_entity_poly.pdbx_strand_id
1 'polypeptide(L)'
;MFSSVEEVREALAGEGYIADERLATTVFLQTRLDKPLLIEGPAGVGKTELAKVLAAATGRRLLRLQCYEGQDETKALYEWDYGKQLLYTQILREKIGQIVSDAADLGEAVERIGAQESVFFSDRFLAPRPLLEAVRSEEPVVLLVDEIDRADEALEAVLLMTRQRPSKWWPTRDLGASSETAQ
;
A
#
# COMPACT_ATOMS: atom_id res chain seq x y z
N MET A 1 13.14 -6.22 -18.59
CA MET A 1 12.25 -5.22 -19.19
C MET A 1 12.17 -5.53 -20.67
N PHE A 2 10.99 -5.61 -21.26
CA PHE A 2 10.82 -6.05 -22.65
C PHE A 2 11.48 -5.09 -23.65
N SER A 3 12.11 -5.66 -24.69
CA SER A 3 12.80 -4.92 -25.75
C SER A 3 11.93 -4.66 -26.98
N SER A 4 10.89 -5.47 -27.16
CA SER A 4 9.98 -5.40 -28.29
C SER A 4 8.55 -5.86 -27.93
N VAL A 5 7.60 -5.57 -28.81
CA VAL A 5 6.21 -6.03 -28.70
C VAL A 5 6.14 -7.56 -28.84
N GLU A 6 6.98 -8.14 -29.70
CA GLU A 6 7.03 -9.59 -29.90
C GLU A 6 7.49 -10.32 -28.64
N GLU A 7 8.50 -9.79 -27.95
CA GLU A 7 8.97 -10.33 -26.67
C GLU A 7 7.84 -10.31 -25.61
N VAL A 8 7.01 -9.26 -25.58
CA VAL A 8 5.82 -9.24 -24.70
C VAL A 8 4.86 -10.36 -25.06
N ARG A 9 4.55 -10.55 -26.34
CA ARG A 9 3.64 -11.61 -26.79
C ARG A 9 4.15 -13.00 -26.41
N GLU A 10 5.42 -13.28 -26.67
CA GLU A 10 6.06 -14.54 -26.33
C GLU A 10 6.07 -14.79 -24.81
N ALA A 11 6.42 -13.78 -24.02
CA ALA A 11 6.45 -13.88 -22.57
C ALA A 11 5.05 -14.15 -21.98
N LEU A 12 4.02 -13.44 -22.46
CA LEU A 12 2.63 -13.66 -22.02
C LEU A 12 2.12 -15.05 -22.47
N ALA A 13 2.45 -15.45 -23.71
CA ALA A 13 2.09 -16.77 -24.23
C ALA A 13 2.77 -17.90 -23.45
N GLY A 14 4.01 -17.72 -23.00
CA GLY A 14 4.74 -18.66 -22.15
C GLY A 14 4.03 -18.93 -20.81
N GLU A 15 3.30 -17.96 -20.30
CA GLU A 15 2.46 -18.06 -19.09
C GLU A 15 0.99 -18.44 -19.41
N GLY A 16 0.71 -18.84 -20.63
CA GLY A 16 -0.61 -19.31 -21.07
C GLY A 16 -1.62 -18.21 -21.40
N TYR A 17 -1.18 -16.97 -21.58
CA TYR A 17 -2.04 -15.83 -21.92
C TYR A 17 -1.87 -15.41 -23.37
N ILE A 18 -2.94 -15.50 -24.15
CA ILE A 18 -2.95 -15.11 -25.58
C ILE A 18 -3.26 -13.62 -25.69
N ALA A 19 -2.25 -12.82 -25.98
CA ALA A 19 -2.41 -11.39 -26.25
C ALA A 19 -2.46 -11.13 -27.75
N ASP A 20 -3.43 -10.33 -28.20
CA ASP A 20 -3.40 -9.77 -29.53
C ASP A 20 -2.30 -8.71 -29.67
N GLU A 21 -1.99 -8.29 -30.88
CA GLU A 21 -0.96 -7.31 -31.17
C GLU A 21 -1.22 -5.96 -30.48
N ARG A 22 -2.48 -5.56 -30.40
CA ARG A 22 -2.89 -4.29 -29.75
C ARG A 22 -2.59 -4.34 -28.24
N LEU A 23 -2.98 -5.41 -27.56
CA LEU A 23 -2.73 -5.56 -26.14
C LEU A 23 -1.24 -5.65 -25.85
N ALA A 24 -0.50 -6.44 -26.63
CA ALA A 24 0.96 -6.58 -26.48
C ALA A 24 1.68 -5.23 -26.68
N THR A 25 1.28 -4.46 -27.69
CA THR A 25 1.81 -3.11 -27.92
C THR A 25 1.50 -2.18 -26.73
N THR A 26 0.27 -2.26 -26.19
CA THR A 26 -0.12 -1.44 -25.06
C THR A 26 0.69 -1.79 -23.81
N VAL A 27 0.88 -3.07 -23.52
CA VAL A 27 1.73 -3.54 -22.41
C VAL A 27 3.19 -3.10 -22.62
N PHE A 28 3.72 -3.22 -23.84
CA PHE A 28 5.06 -2.76 -24.16
C PHE A 28 5.23 -1.27 -23.89
N LEU A 29 4.32 -0.44 -24.38
CA LEU A 29 4.34 1.02 -24.17
C LEU A 29 4.19 1.37 -22.69
N GLN A 30 3.31 0.69 -21.96
CA GLN A 30 3.14 0.86 -20.53
C GLN A 30 4.45 0.63 -19.76
N THR A 31 5.16 -0.45 -20.06
CA THR A 31 6.45 -0.76 -19.41
C THR A 31 7.57 0.20 -19.76
N ARG A 32 7.50 0.84 -20.92
CA ARG A 32 8.52 1.83 -21.40
C ARG A 32 8.25 3.22 -20.88
N LEU A 33 7.00 3.58 -20.71
CA LEU A 33 6.57 4.93 -20.32
C LEU A 33 6.31 5.07 -18.82
N ASP A 34 6.41 3.96 -18.06
CA ASP A 34 6.05 3.90 -16.65
C ASP A 34 4.63 4.47 -16.37
N LYS A 35 3.68 4.15 -17.26
CA LYS A 35 2.30 4.62 -17.15
C LYS A 35 1.39 3.50 -16.64
N PRO A 36 0.35 3.80 -15.87
CA PRO A 36 -0.66 2.81 -15.54
C PRO A 36 -1.40 2.38 -16.80
N LEU A 37 -1.87 1.14 -16.81
CA LEU A 37 -2.72 0.58 -17.85
C LEU A 37 -4.13 0.42 -17.31
N LEU A 38 -5.10 1.11 -17.91
CA LEU A 38 -6.51 0.88 -17.65
C LEU A 38 -7.04 -0.16 -18.65
N ILE A 39 -7.69 -1.19 -18.12
CA ILE A 39 -8.28 -2.27 -18.92
C ILE A 39 -9.78 -2.32 -18.65
N GLU A 40 -10.56 -2.08 -19.69
CA GLU A 40 -12.00 -2.15 -19.66
C GLU A 40 -12.50 -3.32 -20.51
N GLY A 41 -13.68 -3.82 -20.21
CA GLY A 41 -14.32 -4.90 -20.95
C GLY A 41 -15.24 -5.73 -20.08
N PRO A 42 -16.03 -6.66 -20.68
CA PRO A 42 -16.97 -7.51 -19.95
C PRO A 42 -16.27 -8.41 -18.94
N ALA A 43 -17.04 -8.99 -18.02
CA ALA A 43 -16.53 -9.98 -17.08
C ALA A 43 -16.02 -11.23 -17.83
N GLY A 44 -14.99 -11.88 -17.28
CA GLY A 44 -14.46 -13.13 -17.82
C GLY A 44 -13.47 -13.04 -18.99
N VAL A 45 -13.16 -11.82 -19.50
CA VAL A 45 -12.23 -11.66 -20.64
C VAL A 45 -10.75 -11.69 -20.26
N GLY A 46 -10.42 -11.99 -19.00
CA GLY A 46 -9.01 -12.15 -18.58
C GLY A 46 -8.33 -10.87 -18.11
N LYS A 47 -9.06 -9.79 -17.76
CA LYS A 47 -8.45 -8.53 -17.28
C LYS A 47 -7.56 -8.73 -16.06
N THR A 48 -8.06 -9.38 -15.02
CA THR A 48 -7.30 -9.70 -13.80
C THR A 48 -6.17 -10.69 -14.07
N GLU A 49 -6.36 -11.60 -15.01
CA GLU A 49 -5.35 -12.61 -15.39
C GLU A 49 -4.14 -11.98 -16.05
N LEU A 50 -4.31 -10.93 -16.85
CA LEU A 50 -3.19 -10.21 -17.46
C LEU A 50 -2.19 -9.72 -16.40
N ALA A 51 -2.66 -9.17 -15.27
CA ALA A 51 -1.77 -8.69 -14.21
C ALA A 51 -0.96 -9.83 -13.57
N LYS A 52 -1.57 -11.01 -13.37
CA LYS A 52 -0.88 -12.18 -12.82
C LYS A 52 0.20 -12.68 -13.78
N VAL A 53 -0.19 -12.86 -15.05
CA VAL A 53 0.72 -13.31 -16.09
C VAL A 53 1.86 -12.33 -16.31
N LEU A 54 1.59 -11.02 -16.31
CA LEU A 54 2.62 -10.00 -16.40
C LEU A 54 3.60 -10.05 -15.21
N ALA A 55 3.10 -10.28 -14.00
CA ALA A 55 3.93 -10.45 -12.81
C ALA A 55 4.83 -11.70 -12.95
N ALA A 56 4.27 -12.84 -13.38
CA ALA A 56 5.01 -14.09 -13.62
C ALA A 56 6.05 -13.91 -14.72
N ALA A 57 5.67 -13.40 -15.89
CA ALA A 57 6.54 -13.19 -17.04
C ALA A 57 7.71 -12.21 -16.75
N THR A 58 7.53 -11.29 -15.80
CA THR A 58 8.58 -10.33 -15.40
C THR A 58 9.32 -10.72 -14.13
N GLY A 59 8.94 -11.82 -13.47
CA GLY A 59 9.48 -12.24 -12.17
C GLY A 59 9.19 -11.25 -11.04
N ARG A 60 8.16 -10.42 -11.18
CA ARG A 60 7.80 -9.39 -10.19
C ARG A 60 6.72 -9.88 -9.24
N ARG A 61 6.77 -9.40 -8.01
CA ARG A 61 5.70 -9.66 -7.03
C ARG A 61 4.41 -8.97 -7.46
N LEU A 62 3.30 -9.72 -7.43
CA LEU A 62 1.96 -9.18 -7.65
C LEU A 62 1.38 -8.69 -6.33
N LEU A 63 0.94 -7.45 -6.31
CA LEU A 63 0.13 -6.86 -5.23
C LEU A 63 -1.27 -6.58 -5.79
N ARG A 64 -2.31 -6.92 -5.03
CA ARG A 64 -3.70 -6.71 -5.46
C ARG A 64 -4.43 -5.81 -4.49
N LEU A 65 -4.91 -4.68 -4.99
CA LEU A 65 -5.85 -3.79 -4.33
C LEU A 65 -7.23 -4.02 -4.93
N GLN A 66 -8.16 -4.53 -4.12
CA GLN A 66 -9.57 -4.65 -4.49
C GLN A 66 -10.30 -3.41 -3.98
N CYS A 67 -10.88 -2.61 -4.89
CA CYS A 67 -11.69 -1.46 -4.52
C CYS A 67 -13.12 -1.89 -4.15
N TYR A 68 -13.73 -1.18 -3.20
CA TYR A 68 -15.11 -1.39 -2.78
C TYR A 68 -15.72 -0.07 -2.30
N GLU A 69 -17.04 0.04 -2.37
CA GLU A 69 -17.77 1.23 -1.93
C GLU A 69 -17.50 1.59 -0.46
N GLY A 70 -17.17 2.85 -0.20
CA GLY A 70 -16.84 3.35 1.15
C GLY A 70 -15.42 3.03 1.62
N GLN A 71 -14.56 2.60 0.71
CA GLN A 71 -13.13 2.50 0.96
C GLN A 71 -12.50 3.89 0.79
N ASP A 72 -12.11 4.50 1.92
CA ASP A 72 -11.35 5.74 1.93
C ASP A 72 -9.86 5.49 1.60
N GLU A 73 -9.12 6.58 1.35
CA GLU A 73 -7.69 6.52 1.04
C GLU A 73 -6.87 5.89 2.15
N THR A 74 -7.24 6.12 3.41
CA THR A 74 -6.53 5.57 4.57
C THR A 74 -6.64 4.05 4.58
N LYS A 75 -7.85 3.52 4.41
CA LYS A 75 -8.09 2.06 4.34
C LYS A 75 -7.47 1.40 3.11
N ALA A 76 -7.19 2.15 2.04
CA ALA A 76 -6.46 1.63 0.89
C ALA A 76 -4.95 1.55 1.13
N LEU A 77 -4.42 2.43 1.97
CA LEU A 77 -3.00 2.52 2.27
C LEU A 77 -2.58 1.60 3.42
N TYR A 78 -3.28 1.62 4.55
CA TYR A 78 -2.91 0.86 5.73
C TYR A 78 -4.10 0.53 6.63
N GLU A 79 -3.86 -0.35 7.56
CA GLU A 79 -4.73 -0.68 8.68
C GLU A 79 -3.92 -0.62 9.98
N TRP A 80 -4.58 -0.26 11.09
CA TRP A 80 -3.97 -0.39 12.40
C TRP A 80 -4.06 -1.84 12.89
N ASP A 81 -2.93 -2.43 13.25
CA ASP A 81 -2.87 -3.76 13.86
C ASP A 81 -3.27 -3.70 15.33
N TYR A 82 -4.57 -3.62 15.57
CA TYR A 82 -5.14 -3.60 16.92
C TYR A 82 -4.79 -4.85 17.74
N GLY A 83 -4.63 -6.00 17.09
CA GLY A 83 -4.22 -7.23 17.76
C GLY A 83 -2.82 -7.10 18.35
N LYS A 84 -1.91 -6.55 17.58
CA LYS A 84 -0.55 -6.25 18.03
C LYS A 84 -0.54 -5.16 19.10
N GLN A 85 -1.34 -4.10 18.95
CA GLN A 85 -1.48 -3.07 19.99
C GLN A 85 -1.96 -3.67 21.31
N LEU A 86 -2.99 -4.52 21.29
CA LEU A 86 -3.50 -5.20 22.46
C LEU A 86 -2.44 -6.10 23.11
N LEU A 87 -1.74 -6.89 22.31
CA LEU A 87 -0.64 -7.74 22.79
C LEU A 87 0.44 -6.93 23.49
N TYR A 88 0.87 -5.83 22.88
CA TYR A 88 1.87 -4.93 23.49
C TYR A 88 1.35 -4.28 24.78
N THR A 89 0.08 -3.89 24.83
CA THR A 89 -0.55 -3.38 26.05
C THR A 89 -0.50 -4.41 27.17
N GLN A 90 -0.75 -5.68 26.87
CA GLN A 90 -0.68 -6.76 27.85
C GLN A 90 0.77 -7.01 28.32
N ILE A 91 1.73 -7.05 27.40
CA ILE A 91 3.14 -7.23 27.74
C ILE A 91 3.69 -6.06 28.58
N LEU A 92 3.25 -4.83 28.27
CA LEU A 92 3.69 -3.61 28.94
C LEU A 92 2.84 -3.25 30.16
N ARG A 93 1.91 -4.10 30.58
CA ARG A 93 0.95 -3.83 31.66
C ARG A 93 1.63 -3.31 32.95
N GLU A 94 2.73 -3.93 33.34
CA GLU A 94 3.48 -3.52 34.54
C GLU A 94 4.11 -2.12 34.36
N LYS A 95 4.62 -1.81 33.18
CA LYS A 95 5.18 -0.49 32.87
C LYS A 95 4.11 0.58 32.80
N ILE A 96 2.97 0.29 32.22
CA ILE A 96 1.80 1.18 32.20
C ILE A 96 1.34 1.44 33.66
N GLY A 97 1.27 0.38 34.48
CA GLY A 97 0.96 0.51 35.91
C GLY A 97 1.94 1.44 36.64
N GLN A 98 3.24 1.37 36.34
CA GLN A 98 4.25 2.28 36.91
C GLN A 98 4.05 3.74 36.47
N ILE A 99 3.66 4.00 35.21
CA ILE A 99 3.42 5.34 34.68
C ILE A 99 2.24 6.02 35.41
N VAL A 100 1.23 5.25 35.82
CA VAL A 100 0.02 5.79 36.44
C VAL A 100 -0.01 5.60 37.98
N SER A 101 1.03 5.01 38.58
CA SER A 101 1.07 4.67 40.02
C SER A 101 0.86 5.88 40.94
N ASP A 102 1.33 7.05 40.52
CA ASP A 102 1.28 8.29 41.30
C ASP A 102 0.22 9.27 40.77
N ALA A 103 -0.69 8.82 39.88
CA ALA A 103 -1.79 9.64 39.40
C ALA A 103 -2.80 9.88 40.52
N ALA A 104 -3.19 11.13 40.71
CA ALA A 104 -4.11 11.53 41.78
C ALA A 104 -5.56 11.00 41.53
N ASP A 105 -5.92 10.88 40.26
CA ASP A 105 -7.23 10.38 39.83
C ASP A 105 -7.17 9.69 38.47
N LEU A 106 -8.32 9.16 38.03
CA LEU A 106 -8.44 8.48 36.73
C LEU A 106 -8.17 9.43 35.54
N GLY A 107 -8.52 10.71 35.65
CA GLY A 107 -8.30 11.71 34.60
C GLY A 107 -6.80 11.90 34.35
N GLU A 108 -6.03 12.12 35.41
CA GLU A 108 -4.58 12.24 35.32
C GLU A 108 -3.93 10.96 34.77
N ALA A 109 -4.41 9.77 35.20
CA ALA A 109 -3.94 8.51 34.68
C ALA A 109 -4.15 8.39 33.16
N VAL A 110 -5.33 8.78 32.66
CA VAL A 110 -5.66 8.79 31.23
C VAL A 110 -4.77 9.77 30.46
N GLU A 111 -4.54 10.98 30.99
CA GLU A 111 -3.65 11.96 30.37
C GLU A 111 -2.20 11.45 30.27
N ARG A 112 -1.70 10.82 31.32
CA ARG A 112 -0.32 10.24 31.31
C ARG A 112 -0.19 9.10 30.32
N ILE A 113 -1.22 8.25 30.16
CA ILE A 113 -1.24 7.22 29.12
C ILE A 113 -1.34 7.85 27.73
N GLY A 114 -2.23 8.86 27.58
CA GLY A 114 -2.41 9.59 26.33
C GLY A 114 -1.13 10.27 25.84
N ALA A 115 -0.30 10.78 26.75
CA ALA A 115 1.03 11.32 26.40
C ALA A 115 1.96 10.28 25.76
N GLN A 116 1.68 8.97 25.92
CA GLN A 116 2.40 7.85 25.28
C GLN A 116 1.68 7.35 24.01
N GLU A 117 0.61 8.01 23.57
CA GLU A 117 -0.23 7.59 22.45
C GLU A 117 0.58 7.42 21.16
N SER A 118 1.57 8.26 20.93
CA SER A 118 2.49 8.17 19.78
C SER A 118 3.22 6.83 19.68
N VAL A 119 3.37 6.10 20.77
CA VAL A 119 3.99 4.76 20.77
C VAL A 119 3.05 3.74 20.13
N PHE A 120 1.73 3.81 20.44
CA PHE A 120 0.74 2.85 19.96
C PHE A 120 0.25 3.17 18.54
N PHE A 121 0.33 4.43 18.12
CA PHE A 121 0.00 4.87 16.76
C PHE A 121 1.25 5.15 15.91
N SER A 122 2.31 4.40 16.15
CA SER A 122 3.54 4.44 15.37
C SER A 122 3.51 3.44 14.20
N ASP A 123 4.44 3.59 13.27
CA ASP A 123 4.66 2.67 12.14
C ASP A 123 4.79 1.19 12.55
N ARG A 124 5.14 0.92 13.82
CA ARG A 124 5.25 -0.44 14.37
C ARG A 124 3.92 -1.19 14.41
N PHE A 125 2.82 -0.46 14.51
CA PHE A 125 1.45 -1.01 14.59
C PHE A 125 0.67 -0.77 13.30
N LEU A 126 1.32 -0.26 12.28
CA LEU A 126 0.73 -0.05 10.99
C LEU A 126 0.93 -1.30 10.13
N ALA A 127 -0.18 -1.89 9.68
CA ALA A 127 -0.18 -2.97 8.70
C ALA A 127 -0.34 -2.36 7.30
N PRO A 128 0.72 -2.32 6.47
CA PRO A 128 0.62 -1.77 5.13
C PRO A 128 -0.31 -2.62 4.27
N ARG A 129 -1.15 -1.98 3.48
CA ARG A 129 -1.97 -2.62 2.46
C ARG A 129 -1.28 -2.55 1.11
N PRO A 130 -1.77 -3.27 0.08
CA PRO A 130 -1.08 -3.44 -1.20
C PRO A 130 -0.60 -2.13 -1.85
N LEU A 131 -1.36 -1.05 -1.71
CA LEU A 131 -0.97 0.24 -2.27
C LEU A 131 0.27 0.81 -1.57
N LEU A 132 0.28 0.83 -0.24
CA LEU A 132 1.43 1.31 0.53
C LEU A 132 2.64 0.37 0.37
N GLU A 133 2.41 -0.96 0.29
CA GLU A 133 3.47 -1.92 -0.01
C GLU A 133 4.11 -1.65 -1.38
N ALA A 134 3.29 -1.38 -2.41
CA ALA A 134 3.80 -1.06 -3.74
C ALA A 134 4.65 0.20 -3.74
N VAL A 135 4.21 1.23 -3.02
CA VAL A 135 4.91 2.51 -2.90
C VAL A 135 6.23 2.37 -2.13
N ARG A 136 6.26 1.55 -1.07
CA ARG A 136 7.46 1.31 -0.24
C ARG A 136 8.42 0.27 -0.82
N SER A 137 8.01 -0.46 -1.85
CA SER A 137 8.84 -1.52 -2.42
C SER A 137 10.10 -0.95 -3.07
N GLU A 138 11.26 -1.44 -2.68
CA GLU A 138 12.54 -1.12 -3.31
C GLU A 138 12.67 -1.80 -4.68
N GLU A 139 12.06 -2.97 -4.82
CA GLU A 139 12.01 -3.71 -6.07
C GLU A 139 10.74 -3.39 -6.86
N PRO A 140 10.80 -3.40 -8.20
CA PRO A 140 9.62 -3.20 -9.03
C PRO A 140 8.57 -4.27 -8.77
N VAL A 141 7.32 -3.87 -8.57
CA VAL A 141 6.17 -4.75 -8.37
C VAL A 141 5.11 -4.50 -9.45
N VAL A 142 4.21 -5.45 -9.62
CA VAL A 142 2.97 -5.25 -10.39
C VAL A 142 1.85 -5.00 -9.39
N LEU A 143 1.26 -3.80 -9.42
CA LEU A 143 0.09 -3.47 -8.63
C LEU A 143 -1.16 -3.61 -9.50
N LEU A 144 -2.00 -4.57 -9.17
CA LEU A 144 -3.35 -4.72 -9.75
C LEU A 144 -4.34 -3.95 -8.90
N VAL A 145 -5.00 -2.95 -9.48
CA VAL A 145 -6.15 -2.26 -8.88
C VAL A 145 -7.40 -2.82 -9.55
N ASP A 146 -8.18 -3.60 -8.81
CA ASP A 146 -9.37 -4.28 -9.32
C ASP A 146 -10.64 -3.54 -8.89
N GLU A 147 -11.65 -3.50 -9.76
CA GLU A 147 -12.91 -2.78 -9.55
C GLU A 147 -12.72 -1.28 -9.22
N ILE A 148 -11.86 -0.60 -9.97
CA ILE A 148 -11.53 0.82 -9.77
C ILE A 148 -12.77 1.73 -9.86
N ASP A 149 -13.80 1.32 -10.58
CA ASP A 149 -15.10 1.99 -10.70
C ASP A 149 -15.87 2.10 -9.37
N ARG A 150 -15.44 1.36 -8.33
CA ARG A 150 -16.00 1.43 -6.97
C ARG A 150 -15.18 2.30 -6.03
N ALA A 151 -14.05 2.83 -6.50
CA ALA A 151 -13.22 3.74 -5.73
C ALA A 151 -13.93 5.09 -5.59
N ASP A 152 -13.68 5.78 -4.47
CA ASP A 152 -14.07 7.18 -4.34
C ASP A 152 -13.03 8.12 -4.98
N GLU A 153 -13.39 9.39 -5.13
CA GLU A 153 -12.52 10.40 -5.74
C GLU A 153 -11.19 10.58 -4.96
N ALA A 154 -11.20 10.38 -3.64
CA ALA A 154 -10.01 10.53 -2.81
C ALA A 154 -9.01 9.40 -3.10
N LEU A 155 -9.47 8.15 -3.24
CA LEU A 155 -8.64 7.02 -3.63
C LEU A 155 -8.11 7.16 -5.05
N GLU A 156 -8.93 7.62 -6.00
CA GLU A 156 -8.48 7.92 -7.36
C GLU A 156 -7.36 8.97 -7.37
N ALA A 157 -7.50 10.04 -6.58
CA ALA A 157 -6.48 11.06 -6.44
C ALA A 157 -5.16 10.48 -5.90
N VAL A 158 -5.20 9.61 -4.88
CA VAL A 158 -4.02 8.93 -4.33
C VAL A 158 -3.36 8.04 -5.38
N LEU A 159 -4.13 7.26 -6.15
CA LEU A 159 -3.61 6.42 -7.24
C LEU A 159 -2.93 7.25 -8.34
N LEU A 160 -3.46 8.43 -8.66
CA LEU A 160 -2.83 9.34 -9.61
C LEU A 160 -1.54 9.96 -9.07
N MET A 161 -1.50 10.27 -7.78
CA MET A 161 -0.31 10.84 -7.12
C MET A 161 0.83 9.82 -6.97
N THR A 162 0.54 8.55 -6.73
CA THR A 162 1.55 7.48 -6.62
C THR A 162 2.36 7.25 -7.91
N ARG A 163 1.93 7.83 -9.04
CA ARG A 163 2.68 7.86 -10.31
C ARG A 163 4.01 8.61 -10.25
N GLN A 164 4.18 9.55 -9.33
CA GLN A 164 5.44 10.27 -9.18
C GLN A 164 6.24 9.54 -8.10
N ARG A 165 7.35 8.90 -8.45
CA ARG A 165 8.20 8.09 -7.57
C ARG A 165 8.29 8.69 -6.16
N PRO A 166 7.82 7.99 -5.13
CA PRO A 166 7.59 8.59 -3.83
C PRO A 166 8.79 8.55 -2.89
N SER A 167 10.02 8.68 -3.38
CA SER A 167 11.17 8.86 -2.47
C SER A 167 11.07 10.14 -1.62
N LYS A 168 10.02 10.94 -1.81
CA LYS A 168 9.78 12.20 -1.07
C LYS A 168 8.40 12.30 -0.40
N TRP A 169 7.52 11.28 -0.53
CA TRP A 169 6.12 11.42 -0.12
C TRP A 169 5.76 10.87 1.25
N TRP A 170 6.59 10.00 1.81
CA TRP A 170 6.38 9.54 3.18
C TRP A 170 7.36 10.27 4.10
N PRO A 171 6.88 11.00 5.10
CA PRO A 171 7.75 11.56 6.13
C PRO A 171 8.31 10.41 6.97
N THR A 172 9.39 9.80 6.52
CA THR A 172 10.15 8.81 7.31
C THR A 172 10.89 9.47 8.47
N ARG A 173 10.63 10.75 8.78
CA ARG A 173 11.42 11.48 9.77
C ARG A 173 10.69 12.25 10.86
N ASP A 174 9.38 12.51 10.81
CA ASP A 174 8.78 13.47 11.74
C ASP A 174 7.55 13.02 12.54
N LEU A 175 7.41 11.72 12.84
CA LEU A 175 6.49 11.29 13.89
C LEU A 175 7.20 11.07 15.25
N GLY A 176 8.43 11.53 15.41
CA GLY A 176 9.20 11.27 16.63
C GLY A 176 10.25 12.30 17.02
N ALA A 177 10.35 13.46 16.36
CA ALA A 177 11.36 14.46 16.70
C ALA A 177 10.76 15.87 16.80
N SER A 178 9.94 16.09 17.80
CA SER A 178 9.61 17.43 18.27
C SER A 178 9.76 17.48 19.77
N SER A 179 11.02 17.47 20.24
CA SER A 179 11.42 18.11 21.48
C SER A 179 12.93 17.95 21.66
N GLU A 180 13.67 18.87 21.09
CA GLU A 180 14.93 19.36 21.66
C GLU A 180 15.51 20.40 20.71
N THR A 181 15.24 21.65 21.00
CA THR A 181 16.19 22.76 21.13
C THR A 181 15.43 24.08 21.15
N ALA A 182 15.11 24.53 22.34
CA ALA A 182 14.96 25.93 22.62
C ALA A 182 15.77 26.19 23.90
N GLN A 183 16.97 26.63 23.71
CA GLN A 183 17.65 27.52 24.65
C GLN A 183 17.82 28.86 23.97
#